data_6425e52475e369cca30acc5cb8ba65da
#
_entry.id   6425e52475e369cca30acc5cb8ba65da
#
_cell.length_a   1.000
_cell.length_b   1.000
_cell.length_c   1.000
_cell.angle_alpha   90.00
_cell.angle_beta   90.00
_cell.angle_gamma   90.00
#
_symmetry.space_group_name_H-M   'P 1'
#
loop_
_entity.id
_entity.type
_entity.pdbx_description
1 polymer ?
#
loop_
_entity_poly.entity_id
_entity_poly.type
_entity_poly.pdbx_seq_one_letter_code
_entity_poly.pdbx_strand_id
1 'polypeptide(L)'
;ARAFSVHLLTASGSFLAFLSLVAASEERWTAMFWWLGLALFVDGIDGPIARKLEVKEILPTWSGELLDNIIDYVTYVLIPAFALYQRGFMGEGLSFLSAAIIVVSSAIYYADTGMKTKENFFKGFPVVWNMVVFTLFVIEPGQWVSFAVVVVAGVLTFVPINFIHPVRVVRLRRINLGMTLLWCAFGALALAQAALAAFYDQIGVLGEQVSTFTKIGITITGLYLACIGGIMQFFPNLGAKKA
;
A
#
# COMPACT_ATOMS: atom_id res chain seq x y z
N ALA A 1 6.99 8.00 29.56
CA ALA A 1 6.47 6.65 29.32
C ALA A 1 5.42 6.61 28.19
N ARG A 2 4.31 7.38 28.28
CA ARG A 2 3.23 7.33 27.27
C ARG A 2 3.66 7.75 25.86
N ALA A 3 4.53 8.76 25.70
CA ALA A 3 5.02 9.17 24.39
C ALA A 3 5.90 8.07 23.75
N PHE A 4 6.73 7.40 24.52
CA PHE A 4 7.60 6.32 24.04
C PHE A 4 6.80 5.07 23.64
N SER A 5 5.65 4.78 24.26
CA SER A 5 4.81 3.65 23.86
C SER A 5 4.25 3.80 22.44
N VAL A 6 4.16 5.02 21.90
CA VAL A 6 3.80 5.23 20.49
C VAL A 6 4.91 4.74 19.57
N HIS A 7 6.18 5.04 19.88
CA HIS A 7 7.29 4.49 19.10
C HIS A 7 7.35 2.96 19.16
N LEU A 8 6.98 2.34 20.29
CA LEU A 8 6.85 0.87 20.38
C LEU A 8 5.70 0.34 19.52
N LEU A 9 4.58 1.09 19.46
CA LEU A 9 3.46 0.73 18.58
C LEU A 9 3.91 0.78 17.11
N THR A 10 4.50 1.88 16.65
CA THR A 10 5.05 1.99 15.29
C THR A 10 6.09 0.87 15.05
N ALA A 11 7.03 0.65 15.97
CA ALA A 11 8.04 -0.40 15.87
C ALA A 11 7.44 -1.82 15.79
N SER A 12 6.24 -2.06 16.34
CA SER A 12 5.56 -3.35 16.17
C SER A 12 5.24 -3.67 14.70
N GLY A 13 5.12 -2.65 13.85
CA GLY A 13 5.01 -2.79 12.40
C GLY A 13 6.20 -3.53 11.78
N SER A 14 7.42 -3.33 12.29
CA SER A 14 8.60 -4.08 11.81
C SER A 14 8.55 -5.57 12.16
N PHE A 15 7.95 -5.95 13.30
CA PHE A 15 7.72 -7.35 13.62
C PHE A 15 6.67 -7.99 12.70
N LEU A 16 5.58 -7.26 12.40
CA LEU A 16 4.59 -7.71 11.42
C LEU A 16 5.20 -7.85 10.01
N ALA A 17 6.08 -6.92 9.63
CA ALA A 17 6.86 -7.00 8.40
C ALA A 17 7.75 -8.26 8.37
N PHE A 18 8.43 -8.59 9.47
CA PHE A 18 9.22 -9.81 9.57
C PHE A 18 8.37 -11.07 9.41
N LEU A 19 7.20 -11.15 10.07
CA LEU A 19 6.27 -12.28 9.90
C LEU A 19 5.75 -12.38 8.46
N SER A 20 5.51 -11.24 7.81
CA SER A 20 5.13 -11.18 6.40
C SER A 20 6.24 -11.71 5.49
N LEU A 21 7.50 -11.32 5.74
CA LEU A 21 8.65 -11.80 4.96
C LEU A 21 8.85 -13.31 5.12
N VAL A 22 8.73 -13.84 6.33
CA VAL A 22 8.78 -15.29 6.58
C VAL A 22 7.67 -16.01 5.81
N ALA A 23 6.43 -15.50 5.86
CA ALA A 23 5.34 -16.09 5.10
C ALA A 23 5.58 -16.03 3.58
N ALA A 24 6.16 -14.92 3.08
CA ALA A 24 6.52 -14.76 1.66
C ALA A 24 7.60 -15.76 1.23
N SER A 25 8.62 -15.99 2.06
CA SER A 25 9.70 -16.96 1.76
C SER A 25 9.21 -18.41 1.72
N GLU A 26 8.10 -18.70 2.40
CA GLU A 26 7.42 -19.99 2.40
C GLU A 26 6.25 -20.05 1.40
N GLU A 27 6.12 -19.06 0.52
CA GLU A 27 5.05 -18.93 -0.48
C GLU A 27 3.63 -18.93 0.11
N ARG A 28 3.48 -18.64 1.39
CA ARG A 28 2.20 -18.52 2.09
C ARG A 28 1.60 -17.12 1.87
N TRP A 29 1.18 -16.85 0.64
CA TRP A 29 0.77 -15.52 0.17
C TRP A 29 -0.39 -14.92 0.97
N THR A 30 -1.40 -15.72 1.28
CA THR A 30 -2.53 -15.28 2.10
C THR A 30 -2.08 -14.80 3.48
N ALA A 31 -1.20 -15.54 4.16
CA ALA A 31 -0.65 -15.14 5.45
C ALA A 31 0.23 -13.90 5.35
N MET A 32 1.06 -13.81 4.28
CA MET A 32 1.89 -12.64 4.01
C MET A 32 1.03 -11.36 3.91
N PHE A 33 -0.04 -11.39 3.12
CA PHE A 33 -0.92 -10.22 2.98
C PHE A 33 -1.72 -9.91 4.24
N TRP A 34 -2.10 -10.90 5.05
CA TRP A 34 -2.69 -10.65 6.36
C TRP A 34 -1.74 -9.88 7.28
N TRP A 35 -0.46 -10.25 7.33
CA TRP A 35 0.54 -9.53 8.12
C TRP A 35 0.77 -8.12 7.60
N LEU A 36 0.83 -7.92 6.28
CA LEU A 36 0.90 -6.57 5.68
C LEU A 36 -0.36 -5.74 5.97
N GLY A 37 -1.54 -6.35 5.96
CA GLY A 37 -2.80 -5.69 6.32
C GLY A 37 -2.81 -5.23 7.78
N LEU A 38 -2.29 -6.04 8.70
CA LEU A 38 -2.14 -5.66 10.11
C LEU A 38 -1.08 -4.56 10.29
N ALA A 39 0.03 -4.59 9.54
CA ALA A 39 1.02 -3.53 9.55
C ALA A 39 0.43 -2.20 9.05
N LEU A 40 -0.35 -2.22 7.97
CA LEU A 40 -1.09 -1.07 7.45
C LEU A 40 -2.09 -0.50 8.48
N PHE A 41 -2.73 -1.36 9.27
CA PHE A 41 -3.63 -0.93 10.34
C PHE A 41 -2.86 -0.23 11.47
N VAL A 42 -1.71 -0.76 11.88
CA VAL A 42 -0.84 -0.13 12.90
C VAL A 42 -0.37 1.23 12.44
N ASP A 43 0.14 1.35 11.20
CA ASP A 43 0.56 2.60 10.56
C ASP A 43 -0.60 3.62 10.51
N GLY A 44 -1.80 3.18 10.16
CA GLY A 44 -2.98 4.05 10.09
C GLY A 44 -3.36 4.71 11.42
N ILE A 45 -3.06 4.06 12.55
CA ILE A 45 -3.46 4.54 13.89
C ILE A 45 -2.35 5.26 14.66
N ASP A 46 -1.08 4.95 14.41
CA ASP A 46 0.03 5.48 15.21
C ASP A 46 0.24 6.98 15.00
N GLY A 47 0.14 7.49 13.76
CA GLY A 47 0.25 8.90 13.45
C GLY A 47 -0.78 9.79 14.17
N PRO A 48 -2.10 9.48 14.13
CA PRO A 48 -3.09 10.15 14.96
C PRO A 48 -2.78 10.13 16.45
N ILE A 49 -2.32 9.01 17.00
CA ILE A 49 -1.97 8.85 18.42
C ILE A 49 -0.73 9.68 18.73
N ALA A 50 0.30 9.66 17.88
CA ALA A 50 1.53 10.44 18.05
C ALA A 50 1.23 11.94 18.13
N ARG A 51 0.37 12.45 17.25
CA ARG A 51 -0.06 13.87 17.29
C ARG A 51 -0.84 14.22 18.56
N LYS A 52 -1.77 13.35 18.98
CA LYS A 52 -2.57 13.56 20.18
C LYS A 52 -1.72 13.58 21.46
N LEU A 53 -0.62 12.85 21.49
CA LEU A 53 0.29 12.74 22.63
C LEU A 53 1.52 13.66 22.52
N GLU A 54 1.56 14.55 21.51
CA GLU A 54 2.64 15.53 21.28
C GLU A 54 4.04 14.88 21.33
N VAL A 55 4.15 13.69 20.73
CA VAL A 55 5.35 12.83 20.83
C VAL A 55 6.60 13.55 20.36
N LYS A 56 6.51 14.35 19.29
CA LYS A 56 7.63 15.11 18.72
C LYS A 56 8.18 16.16 19.69
N GLU A 57 7.32 16.75 20.53
CA GLU A 57 7.70 17.76 21.51
C GLU A 57 8.30 17.12 22.77
N ILE A 58 7.73 15.98 23.19
CA ILE A 58 8.16 15.27 24.41
C ILE A 58 9.47 14.47 24.18
N LEU A 59 9.67 13.95 22.96
CA LEU A 59 10.81 13.11 22.59
C LEU A 59 11.55 13.69 21.35
N PRO A 60 12.13 14.88 21.42
CA PRO A 60 12.67 15.59 20.26
C PRO A 60 13.86 14.90 19.59
N THR A 61 14.55 13.99 20.28
CA THR A 61 15.70 13.23 19.76
C THR A 61 15.30 11.92 19.07
N TRP A 62 14.01 11.53 19.16
CA TRP A 62 13.47 10.32 18.55
C TRP A 62 12.57 10.71 17.39
N SER A 63 13.03 10.44 16.15
CA SER A 63 12.25 10.75 14.96
C SER A 63 11.24 9.64 14.68
N GLY A 64 9.95 9.90 15.04
CA GLY A 64 8.85 9.03 14.64
C GLY A 64 8.69 8.94 13.13
N GLU A 65 8.95 10.04 12.40
CA GLU A 65 8.90 10.07 10.93
C GLU A 65 9.96 9.17 10.27
N LEU A 66 11.18 9.15 10.82
CA LEU A 66 12.23 8.26 10.32
C LEU A 66 11.89 6.80 10.60
N LEU A 67 11.36 6.50 11.80
CA LEU A 67 10.94 5.15 12.17
C LEU A 67 9.81 4.66 11.25
N ASP A 68 8.81 5.49 11.00
CA ASP A 68 7.69 5.28 10.10
C ASP A 68 8.19 4.99 8.67
N ASN A 69 9.03 5.86 8.11
CA ASN A 69 9.59 5.70 6.78
C ASN A 69 10.40 4.39 6.60
N ILE A 70 11.12 3.95 7.64
CA ILE A 70 11.86 2.68 7.60
C ILE A 70 10.89 1.50 7.51
N ILE A 71 9.84 1.51 8.31
CA ILE A 71 8.84 0.44 8.36
C ILE A 71 8.02 0.43 7.07
N ASP A 72 7.62 1.61 6.60
CA ASP A 72 6.89 1.79 5.35
C ASP A 72 7.69 1.26 4.16
N TYR A 73 8.99 1.58 4.07
CA TYR A 73 9.82 1.06 2.99
C TYR A 73 9.86 -0.46 2.99
N VAL A 74 9.91 -1.10 4.16
CA VAL A 74 9.89 -2.56 4.25
C VAL A 74 8.53 -3.13 3.86
N THR A 75 7.43 -2.59 4.41
CA THR A 75 6.08 -3.12 4.25
C THR A 75 5.43 -2.76 2.92
N TYR A 76 5.71 -1.56 2.39
CA TYR A 76 5.09 -1.09 1.16
C TYR A 76 5.93 -1.37 -0.09
N VAL A 77 7.25 -1.59 0.07
CA VAL A 77 8.17 -1.72 -1.05
C VAL A 77 8.89 -3.06 -1.06
N LEU A 78 9.72 -3.32 -0.05
CA LEU A 78 10.66 -4.45 -0.08
C LEU A 78 9.95 -5.80 -0.09
N ILE A 79 8.99 -6.00 0.82
CA ILE A 79 8.23 -7.26 0.92
C ILE A 79 7.37 -7.48 -0.33
N PRO A 80 6.58 -6.50 -0.83
CA PRO A 80 5.86 -6.65 -2.09
C PRO A 80 6.75 -6.94 -3.29
N ALA A 81 7.91 -6.28 -3.41
CA ALA A 81 8.87 -6.56 -4.48
C ALA A 81 9.42 -7.99 -4.41
N PHE A 82 9.78 -8.43 -3.20
CA PHE A 82 10.24 -9.80 -2.96
C PHE A 82 9.14 -10.83 -3.32
N ALA A 83 7.90 -10.59 -2.88
CA ALA A 83 6.78 -11.47 -3.17
C ALA A 83 6.51 -11.57 -4.68
N LEU A 84 6.55 -10.44 -5.40
CA LEU A 84 6.38 -10.40 -6.84
C LEU A 84 7.47 -11.20 -7.58
N TYR A 85 8.71 -11.06 -7.12
CA TYR A 85 9.85 -11.82 -7.64
C TYR A 85 9.70 -13.32 -7.35
N GLN A 86 9.47 -13.68 -6.08
CA GLN A 86 9.39 -15.06 -5.62
C GLN A 86 8.23 -15.83 -6.29
N ARG A 87 7.08 -15.18 -6.47
CA ARG A 87 5.94 -15.80 -7.13
C ARG A 87 6.19 -16.07 -8.62
N GLY A 88 6.96 -15.23 -9.28
CA GLY A 88 7.45 -15.49 -10.64
C GLY A 88 6.40 -15.58 -11.74
N PHE A 89 5.13 -15.16 -11.52
CA PHE A 89 4.04 -15.30 -12.49
C PHE A 89 4.23 -14.49 -13.80
N MET A 90 5.20 -13.58 -13.82
CA MET A 90 5.62 -12.86 -15.03
C MET A 90 6.82 -13.52 -15.74
N GLY A 91 7.30 -14.67 -15.24
CA GLY A 91 8.56 -15.25 -15.62
C GLY A 91 9.76 -14.60 -14.94
N GLU A 92 10.86 -15.31 -14.81
CA GLU A 92 12.01 -14.94 -13.99
C GLU A 92 12.58 -13.55 -14.32
N GLY A 93 12.81 -13.26 -15.60
CA GLY A 93 13.40 -11.99 -16.04
C GLY A 93 12.51 -10.78 -15.78
N LEU A 94 11.21 -10.85 -16.11
CA LEU A 94 10.28 -9.74 -15.88
C LEU A 94 9.99 -9.56 -14.39
N SER A 95 9.91 -10.64 -13.61
CA SER A 95 9.70 -10.57 -12.17
C SER A 95 10.89 -9.90 -11.47
N PHE A 96 12.13 -10.25 -11.86
CA PHE A 96 13.34 -9.60 -11.35
C PHE A 96 13.39 -8.11 -11.72
N LEU A 97 13.13 -7.78 -12.99
CA LEU A 97 13.14 -6.39 -13.44
C LEU A 97 12.04 -5.56 -12.75
N SER A 98 10.86 -6.13 -12.55
CA SER A 98 9.78 -5.50 -11.79
C SER A 98 10.19 -5.21 -10.35
N ALA A 99 10.78 -6.18 -9.66
CA ALA A 99 11.28 -5.99 -8.31
C ALA A 99 12.35 -4.89 -8.24
N ALA A 100 13.28 -4.86 -9.21
CA ALA A 100 14.31 -3.83 -9.30
C ALA A 100 13.69 -2.42 -9.51
N ILE A 101 12.70 -2.29 -10.42
CA ILE A 101 11.99 -1.02 -10.63
C ILE A 101 11.31 -0.56 -9.33
N ILE A 102 10.58 -1.45 -8.66
CA ILE A 102 9.90 -1.16 -7.40
C ILE A 102 10.87 -0.64 -6.35
N VAL A 103 11.93 -1.39 -6.08
CA VAL A 103 12.88 -1.07 -5.00
C VAL A 103 13.65 0.22 -5.30
N VAL A 104 14.19 0.37 -6.52
CA VAL A 104 15.04 1.52 -6.86
C VAL A 104 14.21 2.81 -6.95
N SER A 105 13.07 2.80 -7.65
CA SER A 105 12.23 3.99 -7.77
C SER A 105 11.72 4.47 -6.42
N SER A 106 11.34 3.53 -5.55
CA SER A 106 10.84 3.85 -4.21
C SER A 106 11.94 4.40 -3.29
N ALA A 107 13.15 3.86 -3.34
CA ALA A 107 14.26 4.38 -2.55
C ALA A 107 14.54 5.85 -2.89
N ILE A 108 14.51 6.21 -4.18
CA ILE A 108 14.67 7.59 -4.62
C ILE A 108 13.48 8.45 -4.16
N TYR A 109 12.25 7.95 -4.25
CA TYR A 109 11.06 8.66 -3.81
C TYR A 109 11.08 8.97 -2.30
N TYR A 110 11.48 8.02 -1.44
CA TYR A 110 11.61 8.25 0.00
C TYR A 110 12.69 9.27 0.37
N ALA A 111 13.66 9.53 -0.53
CA ALA A 111 14.66 10.57 -0.36
C ALA A 111 14.13 11.98 -0.71
N ASP A 112 12.96 12.10 -1.38
CA ASP A 112 12.36 13.39 -1.72
C ASP A 112 11.57 13.97 -0.53
N THR A 113 12.12 14.99 0.10
CA THR A 113 11.45 15.74 1.19
C THR A 113 10.26 16.59 0.70
N GLY A 114 10.13 16.77 -0.62
CA GLY A 114 9.06 17.54 -1.27
C GLY A 114 7.90 16.72 -1.79
N MET A 115 7.83 15.42 -1.46
CA MET A 115 6.82 14.47 -1.97
C MET A 115 5.36 14.82 -1.66
N LYS A 116 5.08 15.74 -0.73
CA LYS A 116 3.73 16.14 -0.33
C LYS A 116 3.44 17.60 -0.71
N THR A 117 2.26 17.85 -1.26
CA THR A 117 1.76 19.21 -1.52
C THR A 117 1.25 19.84 -0.22
N LYS A 118 1.02 21.19 -0.24
CA LYS A 118 0.40 21.91 0.88
C LYS A 118 -1.00 21.38 1.23
N GLU A 119 -1.72 20.82 0.26
CA GLU A 119 -3.06 20.22 0.41
C GLU A 119 -3.01 18.72 0.81
N ASN A 120 -1.82 18.20 1.12
CA ASN A 120 -1.55 16.81 1.48
C ASN A 120 -1.80 15.79 0.34
N PHE A 121 -1.72 16.18 -0.92
CA PHE A 121 -1.57 15.22 -1.99
C PHE A 121 -0.13 14.74 -2.08
N PHE A 122 0.07 13.52 -2.52
CA PHE A 122 1.39 13.04 -2.92
C PHE A 122 1.68 13.52 -4.35
N LYS A 123 2.90 13.98 -4.60
CA LYS A 123 3.42 14.28 -5.94
C LYS A 123 4.02 13.02 -6.52
N GLY A 124 3.46 12.51 -7.59
CA GLY A 124 3.81 11.21 -8.14
C GLY A 124 3.14 10.05 -7.41
N PHE A 125 3.30 8.85 -7.96
CA PHE A 125 2.79 7.62 -7.35
C PHE A 125 3.43 7.42 -5.97
N PRO A 126 2.63 7.26 -4.90
CA PRO A 126 3.13 7.29 -3.52
C PRO A 126 3.76 5.98 -3.05
N VAL A 127 4.28 5.19 -3.95
CA VAL A 127 5.01 3.92 -3.73
C VAL A 127 4.29 2.90 -2.84
N VAL A 128 2.96 2.89 -2.86
CA VAL A 128 2.09 1.94 -2.15
C VAL A 128 2.05 0.59 -2.88
N TRP A 129 3.21 -0.02 -3.08
CA TRP A 129 3.34 -1.26 -3.84
C TRP A 129 2.65 -2.45 -3.18
N ASN A 130 2.46 -2.43 -1.86
CA ASN A 130 1.64 -3.41 -1.15
C ASN A 130 0.23 -3.50 -1.74
N MET A 131 -0.41 -2.37 -2.07
CA MET A 131 -1.74 -2.34 -2.70
C MET A 131 -1.68 -2.83 -4.16
N VAL A 132 -0.68 -2.38 -4.93
CA VAL A 132 -0.52 -2.75 -6.34
C VAL A 132 -0.22 -4.24 -6.46
N VAL A 133 0.77 -4.75 -5.73
CA VAL A 133 1.16 -6.16 -5.77
C VAL A 133 0.03 -7.06 -5.26
N PHE A 134 -0.66 -6.67 -4.17
CA PHE A 134 -1.86 -7.38 -3.73
C PHE A 134 -2.91 -7.49 -4.84
N THR A 135 -3.18 -6.38 -5.52
CA THR A 135 -4.13 -6.35 -6.65
C THR A 135 -3.69 -7.28 -7.78
N LEU A 136 -2.39 -7.29 -8.14
CA LEU A 136 -1.85 -8.20 -9.15
C LEU A 136 -1.98 -9.66 -8.75
N PHE A 137 -1.78 -10.00 -7.47
CA PHE A 137 -1.96 -11.36 -6.94
C PHE A 137 -3.41 -11.83 -6.94
N VAL A 138 -4.36 -10.92 -6.74
CA VAL A 138 -5.79 -11.25 -6.74
C VAL A 138 -6.36 -11.34 -8.16
N ILE A 139 -5.96 -10.43 -9.05
CA ILE A 139 -6.55 -10.32 -10.40
C ILE A 139 -5.84 -11.26 -11.39
N GLU A 140 -4.52 -11.40 -11.28
CA GLU A 140 -3.66 -12.16 -12.20
C GLU A 140 -3.89 -11.80 -13.67
N PRO A 141 -3.66 -10.53 -14.07
CA PRO A 141 -4.03 -10.03 -15.39
C PRO A 141 -3.09 -10.53 -16.52
N GLY A 142 -2.20 -11.45 -16.23
CA GLY A 142 -1.18 -11.95 -17.14
C GLY A 142 0.13 -11.16 -17.08
N GLN A 143 1.22 -11.78 -17.57
CA GLN A 143 2.58 -11.29 -17.36
C GLN A 143 2.84 -9.89 -17.92
N TRP A 144 2.40 -9.60 -19.15
CA TRP A 144 2.67 -8.33 -19.81
C TRP A 144 1.87 -7.18 -19.21
N VAL A 145 0.62 -7.42 -18.80
CA VAL A 145 -0.20 -6.41 -18.13
C VAL A 145 0.37 -6.10 -16.74
N SER A 146 0.78 -7.13 -16.00
CA SER A 146 1.40 -6.96 -14.68
C SER A 146 2.70 -6.18 -14.78
N PHE A 147 3.56 -6.51 -15.74
CA PHE A 147 4.80 -5.77 -15.99
C PHE A 147 4.52 -4.32 -16.38
N ALA A 148 3.57 -4.08 -17.29
CA ALA A 148 3.18 -2.73 -17.71
C ALA A 148 2.67 -1.89 -16.52
N VAL A 149 1.88 -2.47 -15.62
CA VAL A 149 1.41 -1.80 -14.38
C VAL A 149 2.60 -1.35 -13.53
N VAL A 150 3.60 -2.23 -13.33
CA VAL A 150 4.80 -1.88 -12.55
C VAL A 150 5.61 -0.78 -13.22
N VAL A 151 5.85 -0.88 -14.53
CA VAL A 151 6.60 0.15 -15.27
C VAL A 151 5.87 1.49 -15.23
N VAL A 152 4.57 1.52 -15.49
CA VAL A 152 3.76 2.74 -15.45
C VAL A 152 3.77 3.38 -14.08
N ALA A 153 3.54 2.61 -13.02
CA ALA A 153 3.57 3.14 -11.64
C ALA A 153 4.97 3.63 -11.25
N GLY A 154 6.04 2.90 -11.65
CA GLY A 154 7.43 3.33 -11.45
C GLY A 154 7.76 4.65 -12.15
N VAL A 155 7.29 4.84 -13.39
CA VAL A 155 7.43 6.12 -14.10
C VAL A 155 6.60 7.21 -13.42
N LEU A 156 5.35 6.92 -13.05
CA LEU A 156 4.45 7.87 -12.39
C LEU A 156 4.98 8.33 -11.02
N THR A 157 5.89 7.60 -10.39
CA THR A 157 6.58 8.03 -9.16
C THR A 157 7.30 9.38 -9.35
N PHE A 158 7.81 9.66 -10.56
CA PHE A 158 8.57 10.86 -10.87
C PHE A 158 7.80 11.90 -11.70
N VAL A 159 6.57 11.59 -12.08
CA VAL A 159 5.69 12.53 -12.80
C VAL A 159 4.88 13.34 -11.80
N PRO A 160 4.80 14.69 -11.92
CA PRO A 160 4.12 15.54 -10.94
C PRO A 160 2.58 15.50 -11.07
N ILE A 161 2.03 14.27 -11.03
CA ILE A 161 0.59 14.02 -10.95
C ILE A 161 0.23 13.81 -9.49
N ASN A 162 -0.85 14.43 -9.05
CA ASN A 162 -1.30 14.32 -7.67
C ASN A 162 -1.99 12.98 -7.41
N PHE A 163 -1.53 12.28 -6.36
CA PHE A 163 -2.22 11.14 -5.78
C PHE A 163 -2.81 11.52 -4.43
N ILE A 164 -3.97 10.96 -4.09
CA ILE A 164 -4.61 11.31 -2.82
C ILE A 164 -3.93 10.65 -1.63
N HIS A 165 -3.90 11.39 -0.51
CA HIS A 165 -3.77 10.78 0.80
C HIS A 165 -5.19 10.63 1.37
N PRO A 166 -5.74 9.40 1.48
CA PRO A 166 -7.17 9.19 1.74
C PRO A 166 -7.71 9.89 2.99
N VAL A 167 -6.86 9.99 4.03
CA VAL A 167 -7.23 10.57 5.32
C VAL A 167 -6.98 12.08 5.40
N ARG A 168 -5.90 12.59 4.77
CA ARG A 168 -5.42 13.97 4.96
C ARG A 168 -6.00 14.96 3.95
N VAL A 169 -6.28 14.53 2.72
CA VAL A 169 -6.89 15.38 1.68
C VAL A 169 -8.32 15.70 2.08
N VAL A 170 -8.64 17.00 2.22
CA VAL A 170 -9.95 17.48 2.68
C VAL A 170 -11.01 17.36 1.56
N ARG A 171 -10.59 17.56 0.29
CA ARG A 171 -11.47 17.49 -0.88
C ARG A 171 -12.02 16.06 -1.02
N LEU A 172 -13.33 15.94 -1.16
CA LEU A 172 -14.05 14.66 -1.27
C LEU A 172 -13.72 13.65 -0.15
N ARG A 173 -13.27 14.12 1.03
CA ARG A 173 -12.74 13.27 2.10
C ARG A 173 -13.66 12.10 2.48
N ARG A 174 -14.97 12.34 2.56
CA ARG A 174 -15.95 11.27 2.91
C ARG A 174 -15.96 10.17 1.84
N ILE A 175 -15.90 10.55 0.56
CA ILE A 175 -15.88 9.61 -0.56
C ILE A 175 -14.54 8.87 -0.58
N ASN A 176 -13.42 9.59 -0.45
CA ASN A 176 -12.08 9.01 -0.43
C ASN A 176 -11.92 7.98 0.70
N LEU A 177 -12.36 8.32 1.92
CA LEU A 177 -12.38 7.39 3.05
C LEU A 177 -13.30 6.18 2.79
N GLY A 178 -14.49 6.41 2.26
CA GLY A 178 -15.42 5.34 1.91
C GLY A 178 -14.84 4.37 0.89
N MET A 179 -14.19 4.89 -0.16
CA MET A 179 -13.54 4.06 -1.20
C MET A 179 -12.32 3.30 -0.65
N THR A 180 -11.55 3.92 0.26
CA THR A 180 -10.44 3.24 0.93
C THR A 180 -10.94 2.10 1.82
N LEU A 181 -11.98 2.35 2.63
CA LEU A 181 -12.59 1.32 3.48
C LEU A 181 -13.18 0.18 2.65
N LEU A 182 -13.84 0.50 1.52
CA LEU A 182 -14.35 -0.52 0.59
C LEU A 182 -13.21 -1.34 -0.03
N TRP A 183 -12.10 -0.69 -0.43
CA TRP A 183 -10.92 -1.42 -0.93
C TRP A 183 -10.36 -2.36 0.13
N CYS A 184 -10.21 -1.90 1.37
CA CYS A 184 -9.78 -2.74 2.50
C CYS A 184 -10.75 -3.89 2.78
N ALA A 185 -12.06 -3.64 2.72
CA ALA A 185 -13.09 -4.65 2.93
C ALA A 185 -13.05 -5.74 1.83
N PHE A 186 -12.93 -5.34 0.57
CA PHE A 186 -12.76 -6.30 -0.53
C PHE A 186 -11.44 -7.06 -0.44
N GLY A 187 -10.36 -6.40 0.02
CA GLY A 187 -9.07 -7.05 0.28
C GLY A 187 -9.19 -8.11 1.39
N ALA A 188 -9.80 -7.77 2.51
CA ALA A 188 -10.06 -8.71 3.59
C ALA A 188 -10.96 -9.88 3.14
N LEU A 189 -11.97 -9.60 2.33
CA LEU A 189 -12.85 -10.63 1.74
C LEU A 189 -12.06 -11.57 0.82
N ALA A 190 -11.16 -11.05 -0.02
CA ALA A 190 -10.31 -11.86 -0.89
C ALA A 190 -9.43 -12.81 -0.07
N LEU A 191 -8.78 -12.29 0.98
CA LEU A 191 -7.95 -13.11 1.86
C LEU A 191 -8.76 -14.14 2.65
N ALA A 192 -9.98 -13.80 3.08
CA ALA A 192 -10.88 -14.74 3.75
C ALA A 192 -11.34 -15.86 2.81
N GLN A 193 -11.68 -15.54 1.55
CA GLN A 193 -12.03 -16.54 0.53
C GLN A 193 -10.86 -17.49 0.27
N ALA A 194 -9.64 -16.98 0.12
CA ALA A 194 -8.44 -17.80 -0.08
C ALA A 194 -8.13 -18.68 1.16
N ALA A 195 -8.26 -18.14 2.38
CA ALA A 195 -8.06 -18.90 3.60
C ALA A 195 -9.10 -20.02 3.76
N LEU A 196 -10.37 -19.76 3.40
CA LEU A 196 -11.43 -20.75 3.45
C LEU A 196 -11.19 -21.86 2.41
N ALA A 197 -10.78 -21.51 1.20
CA ALA A 197 -10.44 -22.50 0.16
C ALA A 197 -9.28 -23.41 0.60
N ALA A 198 -8.24 -22.84 1.21
CA ALA A 198 -7.12 -23.61 1.76
C ALA A 198 -7.56 -24.55 2.91
N PHE A 199 -8.53 -24.16 3.71
CA PHE A 199 -9.10 -25.01 4.76
C PHE A 199 -9.82 -26.26 4.22
N TYR A 200 -10.40 -26.15 3.02
CA TYR A 200 -11.07 -27.27 2.32
C TYR A 200 -10.13 -28.03 1.36
N ASP A 201 -8.81 -28.00 1.59
CA ASP A 201 -7.79 -28.64 0.73
C ASP A 201 -7.83 -28.22 -0.75
N GLN A 202 -8.48 -27.12 -1.06
CA GLN A 202 -8.42 -26.52 -2.39
C GLN A 202 -7.13 -25.70 -2.49
N ILE A 203 -6.01 -26.41 -2.69
CA ILE A 203 -4.71 -25.78 -2.88
C ILE A 203 -4.75 -25.14 -4.27
N GLY A 204 -4.73 -23.81 -4.30
CA GLY A 204 -4.75 -23.04 -5.53
C GLY A 204 -4.07 -21.68 -5.35
N VAL A 205 -3.91 -21.01 -6.46
CA VAL A 205 -3.37 -19.66 -6.50
C VAL A 205 -4.35 -18.70 -5.86
N LEU A 206 -3.88 -17.71 -5.09
CA LEU A 206 -4.72 -16.74 -4.37
C LEU A 206 -5.82 -16.16 -5.28
N GLY A 207 -5.48 -15.81 -6.52
CA GLY A 207 -6.43 -15.25 -7.48
C GLY A 207 -7.55 -16.21 -7.87
N GLU A 208 -7.27 -17.48 -8.07
CA GLU A 208 -8.28 -18.49 -8.48
C GLU A 208 -9.35 -18.70 -7.42
N GLN A 209 -9.01 -18.48 -6.15
CA GLN A 209 -9.88 -18.67 -4.99
C GLN A 209 -10.78 -17.46 -4.70
N VAL A 210 -10.54 -16.35 -5.40
CA VAL A 210 -11.27 -15.09 -5.18
C VAL A 210 -12.40 -14.93 -6.18
N SER A 211 -13.61 -14.66 -5.69
CA SER A 211 -14.79 -14.47 -6.53
C SER A 211 -14.66 -13.28 -7.49
N THR A 212 -15.30 -13.36 -8.65
CA THR A 212 -15.34 -12.27 -9.64
C THR A 212 -15.88 -10.98 -9.04
N PHE A 213 -16.87 -11.05 -8.17
CA PHE A 213 -17.42 -9.89 -7.47
C PHE A 213 -16.34 -9.17 -6.65
N THR A 214 -15.55 -9.92 -5.88
CA THR A 214 -14.45 -9.36 -5.06
C THR A 214 -13.36 -8.75 -5.94
N LYS A 215 -12.98 -9.40 -7.03
CA LYS A 215 -12.01 -8.87 -8.00
C LYS A 215 -12.46 -7.55 -8.61
N ILE A 216 -13.72 -7.47 -9.03
CA ILE A 216 -14.32 -6.23 -9.57
C ILE A 216 -14.30 -5.12 -8.49
N GLY A 217 -14.67 -5.45 -7.25
CA GLY A 217 -14.65 -4.50 -6.14
C GLY A 217 -13.26 -3.91 -5.89
N ILE A 218 -12.22 -4.75 -5.81
CA ILE A 218 -10.82 -4.32 -5.67
C ILE A 218 -10.39 -3.44 -6.84
N THR A 219 -10.73 -3.84 -8.07
CA THR A 219 -10.37 -3.09 -9.27
C THR A 219 -10.98 -1.71 -9.30
N ILE A 220 -12.29 -1.59 -9.11
CA ILE A 220 -13.01 -0.31 -9.17
C ILE A 220 -12.52 0.63 -8.07
N THR A 221 -12.42 0.13 -6.83
CA THR A 221 -11.99 0.96 -5.70
C THR A 221 -10.52 1.35 -5.81
N GLY A 222 -9.64 0.43 -6.27
CA GLY A 222 -8.24 0.71 -6.52
C GLY A 222 -8.02 1.73 -7.63
N LEU A 223 -8.72 1.61 -8.77
CA LEU A 223 -8.67 2.58 -9.86
C LEU A 223 -9.16 3.96 -9.42
N TYR A 224 -10.22 4.02 -8.62
CA TYR A 224 -10.67 5.29 -8.04
C TYR A 224 -9.54 5.95 -7.24
N LEU A 225 -8.93 5.21 -6.31
CA LEU A 225 -7.85 5.74 -5.45
C LEU A 225 -6.62 6.17 -6.25
N ALA A 226 -6.29 5.45 -7.32
CA ALA A 226 -5.18 5.78 -8.21
C ALA A 226 -5.43 7.04 -9.07
N CYS A 227 -6.68 7.26 -9.53
CA CYS A 227 -6.97 8.28 -10.53
C CYS A 227 -7.52 9.58 -9.94
N ILE A 228 -8.24 9.53 -8.80
CA ILE A 228 -8.98 10.71 -8.31
C ILE A 228 -8.09 11.91 -7.99
N GLY A 229 -6.86 11.69 -7.52
CA GLY A 229 -5.91 12.77 -7.25
C GLY A 229 -5.54 13.56 -8.51
N GLY A 230 -5.21 12.85 -9.59
CA GLY A 230 -4.95 13.45 -10.92
C GLY A 230 -6.19 14.14 -11.48
N ILE A 231 -7.36 13.52 -11.36
CA ILE A 231 -8.62 14.14 -11.78
C ILE A 231 -8.85 15.47 -11.05
N MET A 232 -8.64 15.51 -9.74
CA MET A 232 -8.77 16.75 -8.96
C MET A 232 -7.72 17.81 -9.35
N GLN A 233 -6.56 17.41 -9.83
CA GLN A 233 -5.52 18.33 -10.31
C GLN A 233 -5.96 19.02 -11.62
N PHE A 234 -6.54 18.26 -12.57
CA PHE A 234 -7.01 18.80 -13.84
C PHE A 234 -8.37 19.51 -13.72
N PHE A 235 -9.18 19.17 -12.71
CA PHE A 235 -10.48 19.79 -12.42
C PHE A 235 -10.49 20.44 -11.03
N PRO A 236 -9.90 21.64 -10.84
CA PRO A 236 -9.72 22.27 -9.54
C PRO A 236 -11.02 22.50 -8.76
N ASN A 237 -12.14 22.67 -9.45
CA ASN A 237 -13.46 22.90 -8.82
C ASN A 237 -14.13 21.62 -8.31
N LEU A 238 -13.64 20.43 -8.67
CA LEU A 238 -14.21 19.17 -8.24
C LEU A 238 -13.99 18.99 -6.73
N GLY A 239 -15.09 18.97 -5.96
CA GLY A 239 -15.05 18.81 -4.50
C GLY A 239 -14.51 20.03 -3.73
N ALA A 240 -14.29 21.19 -4.39
CA ALA A 240 -14.02 22.43 -3.70
C ALA A 240 -15.28 22.88 -2.92
N LYS A 241 -15.11 23.33 -1.67
CA LYS A 241 -16.20 24.00 -0.97
C LYS A 241 -16.55 25.25 -1.77
N LYS A 242 -17.81 25.42 -2.14
CA LYS A 242 -18.30 26.73 -2.58
C LYS A 242 -18.04 27.74 -1.45
N ALA A 243 -17.30 28.79 -1.76
CA ALA A 243 -17.05 29.90 -0.87
C ALA A 243 -18.36 30.57 -0.46
#